data_3897c9ec54c077fa05f39f6e8f09a620
#
_entry.id   3897c9ec54c077fa05f39f6e8f09a620
#
_cell.length_a   1.000
_cell.length_b   1.000
_cell.length_c   1.000
_cell.angle_alpha   90.00
_cell.angle_beta   90.00
_cell.angle_gamma   90.00
#
_symmetry.space_group_name_H-M   'P 1'
#
loop_
_entity.id
_entity.type
_entity.pdbx_description
1 polymer ?
#
loop_
_entity_poly.entity_id
_entity_poly.type
_entity_poly.pdbx_seq_one_letter_code
_entity_poly.pdbx_strand_id
1 'polypeptide(L)'
;LCVQCNIDALLVTRSEHGMTLIQKDGEVFHLPTRAREVFDVTGAGDTVISTLSAALAAGDDMHNAVALANLAAGIVVGKLGTASVSPEELYQEAHRHIAVKRGVVSQDELITAAGQCRQRGEVIVMTNGCFDILHAGHVTYLQQAREQGDRLIVAVNVDETVRKLKGEDRPVNPLEHRMRMLAALECVDWVLPFEEETPKRLICDVLPDILVKGGDNDPDKIPGGDCVRENGGEVRVLSYVEGVSTTEIIGTIRGRT
;
A
#
# COMPACT_ATOMS: atom_id res chain seq x y z
N LEU A 1 -3.34 -6.16 -41.33
CA LEU A 1 -2.36 -5.09 -41.56
C LEU A 1 -0.96 -5.51 -41.10
N CYS A 2 -0.74 -5.93 -39.86
CA CYS A 2 0.60 -6.27 -39.34
C CYS A 2 1.32 -7.30 -40.25
N VAL A 3 0.66 -8.41 -40.56
CA VAL A 3 1.22 -9.46 -41.43
C VAL A 3 1.39 -8.96 -42.86
N GLN A 4 0.40 -8.25 -43.43
CA GLN A 4 0.43 -7.79 -44.83
C GLN A 4 1.48 -6.70 -45.09
N CYS A 5 1.69 -5.82 -44.09
CA CYS A 5 2.63 -4.69 -44.20
C CYS A 5 3.99 -5.00 -43.56
N ASN A 6 4.17 -6.20 -43.02
CA ASN A 6 5.37 -6.64 -42.31
C ASN A 6 5.80 -5.66 -41.20
N ILE A 7 4.84 -5.24 -40.37
CA ILE A 7 5.05 -4.41 -39.18
C ILE A 7 4.87 -5.27 -37.92
N ASP A 8 5.70 -5.05 -36.89
CA ASP A 8 5.73 -5.89 -35.70
C ASP A 8 4.59 -5.55 -34.74
N ALA A 9 4.18 -4.28 -34.68
CA ALA A 9 3.07 -3.82 -33.87
C ALA A 9 2.34 -2.63 -34.49
N LEU A 10 1.04 -2.51 -34.23
CA LEU A 10 0.19 -1.39 -34.62
C LEU A 10 -0.54 -0.86 -33.41
N LEU A 11 -0.31 0.42 -33.05
CA LEU A 11 -1.06 1.12 -32.03
C LEU A 11 -2.15 1.97 -32.69
N VAL A 12 -3.40 1.72 -32.30
CA VAL A 12 -4.58 2.45 -32.76
C VAL A 12 -5.14 3.28 -31.60
N THR A 13 -5.12 4.60 -31.73
CA THR A 13 -5.80 5.52 -30.81
C THR A 13 -7.29 5.58 -31.16
N ARG A 14 -8.16 5.54 -30.13
CA ARG A 14 -9.63 5.45 -30.29
C ARG A 14 -10.37 6.57 -29.56
N SER A 15 -9.77 7.75 -29.51
CA SER A 15 -10.33 8.92 -28.84
C SER A 15 -10.69 8.62 -27.36
N GLU A 16 -11.92 8.91 -26.94
CA GLU A 16 -12.45 8.64 -25.59
C GLU A 16 -12.46 7.16 -25.20
N HIS A 17 -12.28 6.26 -26.14
CA HIS A 17 -12.21 4.82 -25.90
C HIS A 17 -10.79 4.31 -25.62
N GLY A 18 -9.80 5.21 -25.57
CA GLY A 18 -8.41 4.87 -25.26
C GLY A 18 -7.62 4.35 -26.46
N MET A 19 -6.86 3.27 -26.27
CA MET A 19 -5.93 2.73 -27.28
C MET A 19 -6.04 1.22 -27.43
N THR A 20 -5.65 0.71 -28.59
CA THR A 20 -5.52 -0.73 -28.86
C THR A 20 -4.17 -1.00 -29.50
N LEU A 21 -3.37 -1.83 -28.85
CA LEU A 21 -2.14 -2.38 -29.41
C LEU A 21 -2.46 -3.73 -30.06
N ILE A 22 -2.00 -3.94 -31.29
CA ILE A 22 -2.12 -5.19 -32.06
C ILE A 22 -0.72 -5.61 -32.44
N GLN A 23 -0.29 -6.78 -32.01
CA GLN A 23 1.03 -7.33 -32.34
C GLN A 23 0.95 -8.32 -33.50
N LYS A 24 2.09 -8.58 -34.14
CA LYS A 24 2.19 -9.45 -35.34
C LYS A 24 1.83 -10.91 -35.05
N ASP A 25 2.05 -11.36 -33.81
CA ASP A 25 1.68 -12.69 -33.31
C ASP A 25 0.18 -12.86 -33.08
N GLY A 26 -0.60 -11.79 -33.21
CA GLY A 26 -2.05 -11.76 -33.03
C GLY A 26 -2.49 -11.34 -31.66
N GLU A 27 -1.59 -11.01 -30.74
CA GLU A 27 -1.95 -10.47 -29.43
C GLU A 27 -2.61 -9.09 -29.59
N VAL A 28 -3.71 -8.90 -28.86
CA VAL A 28 -4.47 -7.63 -28.85
C VAL A 28 -4.60 -7.15 -27.42
N PHE A 29 -4.07 -5.96 -27.16
CA PHE A 29 -4.09 -5.33 -25.85
C PHE A 29 -4.90 -4.03 -25.89
N HIS A 30 -5.98 -3.96 -25.10
CA HIS A 30 -6.86 -2.81 -25.01
C HIS A 30 -6.58 -2.00 -23.74
N LEU A 31 -6.36 -0.70 -23.89
CA LEU A 31 -6.20 0.25 -22.81
C LEU A 31 -7.35 1.27 -22.87
N PRO A 32 -8.19 1.36 -21.83
CA PRO A 32 -9.19 2.41 -21.75
C PRO A 32 -8.53 3.78 -21.55
N THR A 33 -9.26 4.84 -21.91
CA THR A 33 -8.78 6.21 -21.61
C THR A 33 -8.61 6.41 -20.11
N ARG A 34 -7.59 7.18 -19.75
CA ARG A 34 -7.35 7.62 -18.36
C ARG A 34 -7.69 9.08 -18.11
N ALA A 35 -8.19 9.80 -19.11
CA ALA A 35 -8.64 11.17 -18.94
C ALA A 35 -9.86 11.23 -18.01
N ARG A 36 -9.79 12.09 -16.99
CA ARG A 36 -10.92 12.36 -16.06
C ARG A 36 -11.80 13.46 -16.55
N GLU A 37 -11.18 14.54 -17.01
CA GLU A 37 -11.83 15.69 -17.62
C GLU A 37 -11.08 16.00 -18.90
N VAL A 38 -11.80 16.23 -19.98
CA VAL A 38 -11.22 16.55 -21.28
C VAL A 38 -11.46 18.02 -21.53
N PHE A 39 -10.39 18.82 -21.54
CA PHE A 39 -10.46 20.25 -21.87
C PHE A 39 -10.06 20.48 -23.33
N ASP A 40 -8.98 19.86 -23.78
CA ASP A 40 -8.49 19.99 -25.17
C ASP A 40 -7.76 18.71 -25.60
N VAL A 41 -8.10 18.20 -26.77
CA VAL A 41 -7.47 16.99 -27.33
C VAL A 41 -6.28 17.31 -28.25
N THR A 42 -5.98 18.59 -28.44
CA THR A 42 -4.90 19.06 -29.33
C THR A 42 -3.54 18.63 -28.79
N GLY A 43 -2.74 17.93 -29.60
CA GLY A 43 -1.43 17.43 -29.20
C GLY A 43 -1.42 16.08 -28.47
N ALA A 44 -2.58 15.49 -28.19
CA ALA A 44 -2.64 14.18 -27.54
C ALA A 44 -1.93 13.08 -28.35
N GLY A 45 -2.12 13.06 -29.68
CA GLY A 45 -1.43 12.11 -30.56
C GLY A 45 0.08 12.29 -30.59
N ASP A 46 0.56 13.54 -30.60
CA ASP A 46 1.99 13.87 -30.56
C ASP A 46 2.60 13.44 -29.23
N THR A 47 1.87 13.59 -28.14
CA THR A 47 2.27 13.12 -26.80
C THR A 47 2.36 11.60 -26.75
N VAL A 48 1.39 10.89 -27.35
CA VAL A 48 1.42 9.42 -27.44
C VAL A 48 2.69 8.96 -28.14
N ILE A 49 2.95 9.45 -29.37
CA ILE A 49 4.10 8.97 -30.13
C ILE A 49 5.44 9.33 -29.51
N SER A 50 5.53 10.53 -28.92
CA SER A 50 6.75 10.99 -28.24
C SER A 50 7.06 10.15 -27.00
N THR A 51 6.05 9.91 -26.13
CA THR A 51 6.22 9.11 -24.90
C THR A 51 6.51 7.64 -25.23
N LEU A 52 5.77 7.06 -26.17
CA LEU A 52 5.98 5.69 -26.66
C LEU A 52 7.41 5.50 -27.17
N SER A 53 7.87 6.41 -28.04
CA SER A 53 9.20 6.34 -28.63
C SER A 53 10.30 6.49 -27.56
N ALA A 54 10.12 7.39 -26.61
CA ALA A 54 11.06 7.59 -25.51
C ALA A 54 11.17 6.36 -24.61
N ALA A 55 10.04 5.74 -24.23
CA ALA A 55 10.00 4.54 -23.39
C ALA A 55 10.67 3.34 -24.09
N LEU A 56 10.35 3.11 -25.36
CA LEU A 56 10.99 2.04 -26.15
C LEU A 56 12.50 2.27 -26.34
N ALA A 57 12.91 3.52 -26.57
CA ALA A 57 14.33 3.88 -26.69
C ALA A 57 15.08 3.69 -25.35
N ALA A 58 14.39 3.82 -24.22
CA ALA A 58 14.94 3.54 -22.89
C ALA A 58 15.02 2.03 -22.58
N GLY A 59 14.49 1.17 -23.44
CA GLY A 59 14.52 -0.29 -23.30
C GLY A 59 13.30 -0.89 -22.60
N ASP A 60 12.23 -0.12 -22.46
CA ASP A 60 10.97 -0.63 -21.91
C ASP A 60 10.27 -1.58 -22.88
N ASP A 61 9.45 -2.49 -22.38
CA ASP A 61 8.64 -3.36 -23.22
C ASP A 61 7.47 -2.61 -23.87
N MET A 62 6.92 -3.20 -24.94
CA MET A 62 5.87 -2.56 -25.75
C MET A 62 4.60 -2.28 -24.93
N HIS A 63 4.21 -3.17 -24.01
CA HIS A 63 2.99 -3.01 -23.20
C HIS A 63 3.14 -1.87 -22.20
N ASN A 64 4.26 -1.82 -21.50
CA ASN A 64 4.58 -0.74 -20.57
C ASN A 64 4.71 0.60 -21.28
N ALA A 65 5.40 0.63 -22.41
CA ALA A 65 5.56 1.83 -23.22
C ALA A 65 4.21 2.39 -23.70
N VAL A 66 3.29 1.54 -24.16
CA VAL A 66 1.93 1.94 -24.58
C VAL A 66 1.10 2.38 -23.37
N ALA A 67 1.21 1.71 -22.21
CA ALA A 67 0.52 2.12 -20.99
C ALA A 67 0.98 3.50 -20.52
N LEU A 68 2.29 3.77 -20.57
CA LEU A 68 2.87 5.07 -20.23
C LEU A 68 2.41 6.17 -21.21
N ALA A 69 2.37 5.88 -22.52
CA ALA A 69 1.88 6.80 -23.54
C ALA A 69 0.40 7.13 -23.36
N ASN A 70 -0.44 6.14 -22.99
CA ASN A 70 -1.86 6.36 -22.69
C ASN A 70 -2.05 7.25 -21.45
N LEU A 71 -1.19 7.08 -20.44
CA LEU A 71 -1.21 7.91 -19.24
C LEU A 71 -0.82 9.36 -19.56
N ALA A 72 0.26 9.56 -20.32
CA ALA A 72 0.73 10.87 -20.75
C ALA A 72 -0.35 11.61 -21.56
N ALA A 73 -1.01 10.93 -22.50
CA ALA A 73 -2.12 11.48 -23.25
C ALA A 73 -3.28 11.92 -22.33
N GLY A 74 -3.61 11.09 -21.31
CA GLY A 74 -4.63 11.42 -20.30
C GLY A 74 -4.33 12.71 -19.52
N ILE A 75 -3.06 12.97 -19.20
CA ILE A 75 -2.61 14.20 -18.52
C ILE A 75 -2.79 15.42 -19.46
N VAL A 76 -2.34 15.29 -20.71
CA VAL A 76 -2.32 16.40 -21.67
C VAL A 76 -3.74 16.85 -22.03
N VAL A 77 -4.68 15.93 -22.28
CA VAL A 77 -6.07 16.29 -22.61
C VAL A 77 -6.82 16.94 -21.45
N GLY A 78 -6.31 16.81 -20.21
CA GLY A 78 -6.79 17.53 -19.04
C GLY A 78 -6.25 18.96 -18.91
N LYS A 79 -5.42 19.44 -19.85
CA LYS A 79 -4.86 20.80 -19.87
C LYS A 79 -5.49 21.63 -20.99
N LEU A 80 -5.45 22.96 -20.85
CA LEU A 80 -5.93 23.87 -21.89
C LEU A 80 -4.84 24.09 -22.95
N GLY A 81 -5.22 23.98 -24.22
CA GLY A 81 -4.33 24.21 -25.38
C GLY A 81 -3.32 23.08 -25.60
N THR A 82 -2.36 23.32 -26.50
CA THR A 82 -1.25 22.41 -26.73
C THR A 82 -0.32 22.38 -25.51
N ALA A 83 -0.46 21.36 -24.70
CA ALA A 83 0.33 21.19 -23.47
C ALA A 83 1.35 20.06 -23.62
N SER A 84 2.42 20.12 -22.86
CA SER A 84 3.38 19.03 -22.66
C SER A 84 3.17 18.35 -21.31
N VAL A 85 3.67 17.13 -21.18
CA VAL A 85 3.74 16.40 -19.92
C VAL A 85 5.19 16.38 -19.44
N SER A 86 5.42 16.73 -18.17
CA SER A 86 6.74 16.59 -17.56
C SER A 86 6.93 15.16 -16.99
N PRO A 87 8.20 14.73 -16.80
CA PRO A 87 8.48 13.47 -16.11
C PRO A 87 7.85 13.41 -14.71
N GLU A 88 7.85 14.52 -13.97
CA GLU A 88 7.23 14.65 -12.66
C GLU A 88 5.72 14.42 -12.72
N GLU A 89 5.03 15.06 -13.66
CA GLU A 89 3.57 14.89 -13.82
C GLU A 89 3.23 13.45 -14.20
N LEU A 90 4.01 12.85 -15.09
CA LEU A 90 3.82 11.47 -15.51
C LEU A 90 4.05 10.50 -14.34
N TYR A 91 5.11 10.74 -13.56
CA TYR A 91 5.41 9.99 -12.33
C TYR A 91 4.28 10.12 -11.31
N GLN A 92 3.83 11.34 -11.02
CA GLN A 92 2.72 11.61 -10.09
C GLN A 92 1.43 10.92 -10.53
N GLU A 93 1.07 10.98 -11.81
CA GLU A 93 -0.15 10.35 -12.31
C GLU A 93 -0.04 8.82 -12.37
N ALA A 94 1.12 8.27 -12.75
CA ALA A 94 1.39 6.83 -12.66
C ALA A 94 1.20 6.32 -11.24
N HIS A 95 1.67 7.08 -10.24
CA HIS A 95 1.60 6.72 -8.82
C HIS A 95 0.27 7.12 -8.17
N ARG A 96 -0.47 8.08 -8.72
CA ARG A 96 -1.80 8.45 -8.23
C ARG A 96 -2.82 7.31 -8.37
N HIS A 97 -2.67 6.44 -9.36
CA HIS A 97 -3.52 5.26 -9.57
C HIS A 97 -3.06 4.01 -8.84
N ILE A 98 -1.84 4.01 -8.33
CA ILE A 98 -1.46 3.16 -7.21
C ILE A 98 -1.97 3.89 -5.96
N ALA A 99 -3.29 4.05 -5.84
CA ALA A 99 -3.91 4.29 -4.55
C ALA A 99 -3.42 3.15 -3.68
N VAL A 100 -2.53 3.47 -2.75
CA VAL A 100 -1.94 2.47 -1.86
C VAL A 100 -3.13 1.77 -1.21
N LYS A 101 -3.42 0.55 -1.66
CA LYS A 101 -4.58 -0.22 -1.24
C LYS A 101 -4.54 -0.30 0.27
N ARG A 102 -5.48 0.35 0.93
CA ARG A 102 -5.63 0.23 2.39
C ARG A 102 -6.25 -1.13 2.72
N GLY A 103 -6.00 -1.60 3.91
CA GLY A 103 -6.59 -2.83 4.41
C GLY A 103 -5.59 -3.96 4.58
N VAL A 104 -6.04 -5.20 4.37
CA VAL A 104 -5.17 -6.38 4.46
C VAL A 104 -4.31 -6.47 3.22
N VAL A 105 -2.99 -6.56 3.42
CA VAL A 105 -1.98 -6.58 2.35
C VAL A 105 -0.95 -7.68 2.58
N SER A 106 -0.29 -8.11 1.52
CA SER A 106 0.92 -8.94 1.61
C SER A 106 2.14 -8.11 2.03
N GLN A 107 3.23 -8.79 2.42
CA GLN A 107 4.47 -8.10 2.77
C GLN A 107 5.04 -7.33 1.57
N ASP A 108 5.00 -7.88 0.36
CA ASP A 108 5.52 -7.23 -0.85
C ASP A 108 4.69 -5.99 -1.23
N GLU A 109 3.34 -6.10 -1.13
CA GLU A 109 2.45 -4.96 -1.30
C GLU A 109 2.74 -3.86 -0.28
N LEU A 110 2.98 -4.23 0.99
CA LEU A 110 3.30 -3.28 2.05
C LEU A 110 4.64 -2.57 1.80
N ILE A 111 5.71 -3.31 1.46
CA ILE A 111 7.03 -2.73 1.19
C ILE A 111 6.94 -1.74 0.03
N THR A 112 6.23 -2.09 -1.04
CA THR A 112 5.99 -1.22 -2.18
C THR A 112 5.24 0.05 -1.75
N ALA A 113 4.16 -0.11 -0.98
CA ALA A 113 3.34 0.97 -0.46
C ALA A 113 4.14 1.93 0.46
N ALA A 114 4.92 1.36 1.37
CA ALA A 114 5.79 2.11 2.28
C ALA A 114 6.87 2.90 1.51
N GLY A 115 7.47 2.30 0.47
CA GLY A 115 8.42 2.99 -0.41
C GLY A 115 7.81 4.22 -1.08
N GLN A 116 6.59 4.10 -1.59
CA GLN A 116 5.86 5.22 -2.22
C GLN A 116 5.51 6.32 -1.21
N CYS A 117 5.11 5.96 0.02
CA CYS A 117 4.82 6.93 1.07
C CYS A 117 6.07 7.73 1.45
N ARG A 118 7.23 7.07 1.59
CA ARG A 118 8.51 7.75 1.87
C ARG A 118 8.90 8.73 0.78
N GLN A 119 8.70 8.38 -0.50
CA GLN A 119 8.96 9.29 -1.62
C GLN A 119 8.10 10.56 -1.56
N ARG A 120 6.93 10.51 -0.92
CA ARG A 120 6.06 11.67 -0.66
C ARG A 120 6.37 12.39 0.66
N GLY A 121 7.38 11.95 1.40
CA GLY A 121 7.71 12.48 2.72
C GLY A 121 6.72 12.11 3.82
N GLU A 122 5.88 11.07 3.61
CA GLU A 122 4.94 10.58 4.61
C GLU A 122 5.67 9.77 5.69
N VAL A 123 5.35 10.01 6.95
CA VAL A 123 5.89 9.31 8.12
C VAL A 123 5.11 8.02 8.37
N ILE A 124 5.82 6.90 8.37
CA ILE A 124 5.24 5.57 8.55
C ILE A 124 5.39 5.11 9.99
N VAL A 125 4.26 4.82 10.62
CA VAL A 125 4.18 4.26 11.96
C VAL A 125 3.86 2.77 11.88
N MET A 126 4.49 1.94 12.71
CA MET A 126 4.19 0.52 12.80
C MET A 126 3.99 0.07 14.23
N THR A 127 3.01 -0.79 14.43
CA THR A 127 2.80 -1.52 15.68
C THR A 127 2.49 -2.98 15.41
N ASN A 128 2.56 -3.81 16.45
CA ASN A 128 2.18 -5.22 16.36
C ASN A 128 1.46 -5.72 17.60
N GLY A 129 0.64 -6.75 17.44
CA GLY A 129 -0.05 -7.40 18.56
C GLY A 129 -0.95 -8.56 18.14
N CYS A 130 -1.55 -9.22 19.12
CA CYS A 130 -2.51 -10.30 18.90
C CYS A 130 -3.88 -9.78 18.46
N PHE A 131 -4.36 -8.69 19.03
CA PHE A 131 -5.67 -8.07 18.76
C PHE A 131 -6.83 -9.09 18.72
N ASP A 132 -6.86 -9.98 19.69
CA ASP A 132 -7.77 -11.12 19.69
C ASP A 132 -9.24 -10.69 19.81
N ILE A 133 -9.59 -9.96 20.85
CA ILE A 133 -10.88 -9.30 20.99
C ILE A 133 -10.63 -7.80 20.99
N LEU A 134 -11.10 -7.10 19.97
CA LEU A 134 -11.01 -5.65 19.92
C LEU A 134 -11.91 -5.02 20.98
N HIS A 135 -11.37 -4.01 21.65
CA HIS A 135 -12.07 -3.21 22.66
C HIS A 135 -11.61 -1.75 22.58
N ALA A 136 -12.30 -0.85 23.27
CA ALA A 136 -12.02 0.59 23.22
C ALA A 136 -10.55 0.92 23.47
N GLY A 137 -9.88 0.23 24.40
CA GLY A 137 -8.45 0.42 24.67
C GLY A 137 -7.56 0.17 23.44
N HIS A 138 -7.87 -0.84 22.63
CA HIS A 138 -7.16 -1.07 21.37
C HIS A 138 -7.42 0.06 20.35
N VAL A 139 -8.67 0.53 20.24
CA VAL A 139 -9.03 1.60 19.32
C VAL A 139 -8.30 2.89 19.67
N THR A 140 -8.35 3.30 20.94
CA THR A 140 -7.64 4.50 21.43
C THR A 140 -6.14 4.40 21.22
N TYR A 141 -5.54 3.23 21.53
CA TYR A 141 -4.11 2.99 21.29
C TYR A 141 -3.73 3.13 19.81
N LEU A 142 -4.53 2.54 18.91
CA LEU A 142 -4.27 2.62 17.47
C LEU A 142 -4.47 4.05 16.93
N GLN A 143 -5.42 4.81 17.47
CA GLN A 143 -5.57 6.23 17.15
C GLN A 143 -4.35 7.04 17.58
N GLN A 144 -3.89 6.85 18.82
CA GLN A 144 -2.66 7.50 19.34
C GLN A 144 -1.42 7.11 18.52
N ALA A 145 -1.32 5.85 18.10
CA ALA A 145 -0.25 5.39 17.21
C ALA A 145 -0.31 6.11 15.86
N ARG A 146 -1.50 6.23 15.25
CA ARG A 146 -1.70 6.94 13.98
C ARG A 146 -1.36 8.43 14.05
N GLU A 147 -1.61 9.08 15.20
CA GLU A 147 -1.27 10.48 15.44
C GLU A 147 0.25 10.75 15.47
N GLN A 148 1.08 9.68 15.57
CA GLN A 148 2.54 9.83 15.53
C GLN A 148 3.08 10.03 14.11
N GLY A 149 2.29 9.77 13.06
CA GLY A 149 2.72 9.92 11.67
C GLY A 149 1.55 9.93 10.68
N ASP A 150 1.84 9.71 9.42
CA ASP A 150 0.89 9.82 8.32
C ASP A 150 0.25 8.49 7.92
N ARG A 151 0.87 7.37 8.24
CA ARG A 151 0.41 6.02 7.91
C ARG A 151 0.63 5.06 9.07
N LEU A 152 -0.37 4.20 9.34
CA LEU A 152 -0.26 3.19 10.39
C LEU A 152 -0.33 1.78 9.81
N ILE A 153 0.74 1.01 10.10
CA ILE A 153 0.84 -0.43 9.84
C ILE A 153 0.55 -1.18 11.13
N VAL A 154 -0.33 -2.19 11.06
CA VAL A 154 -0.61 -3.09 12.17
C VAL A 154 -0.22 -4.52 11.77
N ALA A 155 0.85 -5.04 12.37
CA ALA A 155 1.25 -6.44 12.21
C ALA A 155 0.53 -7.33 13.24
N VAL A 156 -0.07 -8.43 12.77
CA VAL A 156 -0.93 -9.29 13.58
C VAL A 156 -0.31 -10.68 13.73
N ASN A 157 -0.15 -11.14 14.97
CA ASN A 157 0.31 -12.51 15.23
C ASN A 157 -0.66 -13.54 14.63
N VAL A 158 -0.16 -14.55 13.93
CA VAL A 158 -0.97 -15.70 13.49
C VAL A 158 -1.51 -16.49 14.67
N ASP A 159 -2.56 -17.28 14.44
CA ASP A 159 -3.25 -18.02 15.51
C ASP A 159 -2.33 -18.96 16.28
N GLU A 160 -1.37 -19.59 15.59
CA GLU A 160 -0.39 -20.47 16.23
C GLU A 160 0.48 -19.72 17.24
N THR A 161 0.98 -18.55 16.86
CA THR A 161 1.81 -17.71 17.74
C THR A 161 0.99 -17.18 18.92
N VAL A 162 -0.30 -16.85 18.71
CA VAL A 162 -1.18 -16.42 19.80
C VAL A 162 -1.40 -17.56 20.79
N ARG A 163 -1.61 -18.81 20.32
CA ARG A 163 -1.72 -20.00 21.23
C ARG A 163 -0.47 -20.16 22.09
N LYS A 164 0.70 -20.08 21.49
CA LYS A 164 1.97 -20.16 22.25
C LYS A 164 2.12 -19.06 23.30
N LEU A 165 1.65 -17.84 23.01
CA LEU A 165 1.78 -16.69 23.90
C LEU A 165 0.71 -16.58 24.98
N LYS A 166 -0.53 -17.05 24.70
CA LYS A 166 -1.72 -16.79 25.52
C LYS A 166 -2.45 -18.05 26.01
N GLY A 167 -2.02 -19.24 25.57
CA GLY A 167 -2.63 -20.52 25.89
C GLY A 167 -3.53 -21.08 24.79
N GLU A 168 -3.83 -22.37 24.88
CA GLU A 168 -4.56 -23.16 23.86
C GLU A 168 -5.99 -22.65 23.57
N ASP A 169 -6.64 -22.01 24.55
CA ASP A 169 -7.98 -21.41 24.40
C ASP A 169 -7.97 -20.08 23.62
N ARG A 170 -6.83 -19.68 23.10
CA ARG A 170 -6.63 -18.39 22.40
C ARG A 170 -5.99 -18.61 21.02
N PRO A 171 -6.29 -17.79 19.99
CA PRO A 171 -7.21 -16.65 20.06
C PRO A 171 -8.69 -17.10 20.02
N VAL A 172 -9.58 -16.22 20.50
CA VAL A 172 -11.05 -16.40 20.37
C VAL A 172 -11.47 -16.09 18.93
N ASN A 173 -10.91 -15.06 18.33
CA ASN A 173 -11.17 -14.69 16.95
C ASN A 173 -10.04 -15.19 16.04
N PRO A 174 -10.35 -15.94 14.97
CA PRO A 174 -9.35 -16.39 14.01
C PRO A 174 -8.68 -15.21 13.31
N LEU A 175 -7.47 -15.40 12.81
CA LEU A 175 -6.63 -14.39 12.18
C LEU A 175 -7.37 -13.53 11.15
N GLU A 176 -8.13 -14.16 10.25
CA GLU A 176 -8.88 -13.47 9.21
C GLU A 176 -9.87 -12.44 9.79
N HIS A 177 -10.61 -12.80 10.84
CA HIS A 177 -11.55 -11.90 11.50
C HIS A 177 -10.83 -10.75 12.19
N ARG A 178 -9.71 -11.05 12.88
CA ARG A 178 -8.90 -10.03 13.57
C ARG A 178 -8.34 -9.00 12.58
N MET A 179 -7.80 -9.47 11.45
CA MET A 179 -7.28 -8.59 10.41
C MET A 179 -8.38 -7.75 9.76
N ARG A 180 -9.56 -8.33 9.47
CA ARG A 180 -10.71 -7.60 8.91
C ARG A 180 -11.17 -6.47 9.82
N MET A 181 -11.30 -6.75 11.12
CA MET A 181 -11.72 -5.74 12.08
C MET A 181 -10.73 -4.58 12.18
N LEU A 182 -9.43 -4.88 12.21
CA LEU A 182 -8.38 -3.86 12.21
C LEU A 182 -8.38 -3.03 10.93
N ALA A 183 -8.52 -3.67 9.78
CA ALA A 183 -8.56 -3.01 8.49
C ALA A 183 -9.79 -2.10 8.28
N ALA A 184 -10.85 -2.29 9.06
CA ALA A 184 -12.04 -1.45 9.06
C ALA A 184 -11.90 -0.19 9.93
N LEU A 185 -10.86 -0.09 10.76
CA LEU A 185 -10.60 1.10 11.57
C LEU A 185 -10.02 2.22 10.70
N GLU A 186 -10.60 3.41 10.79
CA GLU A 186 -10.19 4.57 10.01
C GLU A 186 -8.71 4.95 10.23
N CYS A 187 -8.21 4.76 11.46
CA CYS A 187 -6.84 5.07 11.82
C CYS A 187 -5.80 4.06 11.29
N VAL A 188 -6.22 2.92 10.72
CA VAL A 188 -5.34 1.86 10.23
C VAL A 188 -5.25 1.91 8.72
N ASP A 189 -4.04 2.01 8.16
CA ASP A 189 -3.82 1.99 6.72
C ASP A 189 -3.58 0.56 6.21
N TRP A 190 -2.71 -0.21 6.87
CA TRP A 190 -2.37 -1.57 6.45
C TRP A 190 -2.34 -2.54 7.61
N VAL A 191 -2.81 -3.74 7.30
CA VAL A 191 -2.80 -4.88 8.22
C VAL A 191 -2.15 -6.06 7.52
N LEU A 192 -1.21 -6.73 8.18
CA LEU A 192 -0.60 -7.94 7.66
C LEU A 192 -0.29 -8.94 8.77
N PRO A 193 -0.30 -10.26 8.48
CA PRO A 193 0.06 -11.27 9.44
C PRO A 193 1.59 -11.43 9.53
N PHE A 194 2.08 -11.95 10.65
CA PHE A 194 3.44 -12.47 10.78
C PHE A 194 3.44 -13.76 11.59
N GLU A 195 4.32 -14.71 11.23
CA GLU A 195 4.34 -16.08 11.75
C GLU A 195 5.37 -16.27 12.87
N GLU A 196 6.40 -15.44 12.88
CA GLU A 196 7.52 -15.55 13.80
C GLU A 196 7.10 -15.22 15.25
N GLU A 197 7.87 -15.71 16.23
CA GLU A 197 7.62 -15.41 17.66
C GLU A 197 7.73 -13.92 17.97
N THR A 198 8.57 -13.21 17.22
CA THR A 198 8.72 -11.75 17.31
C THR A 198 8.62 -11.12 15.91
N PRO A 199 8.11 -9.90 15.79
CA PRO A 199 7.98 -9.20 14.51
C PRO A 199 9.30 -8.62 13.98
N LYS A 200 10.46 -8.98 14.57
CA LYS A 200 11.76 -8.36 14.27
C LYS A 200 12.09 -8.37 12.79
N ARG A 201 12.00 -9.54 12.12
CA ARG A 201 12.31 -9.66 10.69
C ARG A 201 11.41 -8.72 9.86
N LEU A 202 10.11 -8.76 10.10
CA LEU A 202 9.15 -7.92 9.38
C LEU A 202 9.43 -6.43 9.60
N ILE A 203 9.75 -6.01 10.84
CA ILE A 203 10.09 -4.62 11.15
C ILE A 203 11.37 -4.19 10.43
N CYS A 204 12.41 -5.05 10.39
CA CYS A 204 13.65 -4.78 9.68
C CYS A 204 13.47 -4.74 8.15
N ASP A 205 12.52 -5.52 7.59
CA ASP A 205 12.21 -5.49 6.16
C ASP A 205 11.41 -4.23 5.77
N VAL A 206 10.48 -3.80 6.65
CA VAL A 206 9.63 -2.61 6.42
C VAL A 206 10.35 -1.32 6.76
N LEU A 207 11.17 -1.28 7.82
CA LEU A 207 11.89 -0.11 8.35
C LEU A 207 10.95 1.09 8.57
N PRO A 208 9.95 1.01 9.46
CA PRO A 208 9.08 2.16 9.75
C PRO A 208 9.89 3.32 10.32
N ASP A 209 9.39 4.56 10.12
CA ASP A 209 9.99 5.76 10.72
C ASP A 209 9.76 5.80 12.24
N ILE A 210 8.62 5.26 12.68
CA ILE A 210 8.28 5.18 14.11
C ILE A 210 7.72 3.78 14.42
N LEU A 211 8.39 3.06 15.32
CA LEU A 211 7.90 1.82 15.89
C LEU A 211 7.21 2.11 17.23
N VAL A 212 5.93 1.76 17.34
CA VAL A 212 5.12 2.01 18.53
C VAL A 212 4.82 0.71 19.24
N LYS A 213 4.91 0.72 20.58
CA LYS A 213 4.47 -0.35 21.46
C LYS A 213 3.62 0.21 22.61
N GLY A 214 2.61 -0.54 23.02
CA GLY A 214 1.77 -0.15 24.16
C GLY A 214 2.29 -0.67 25.49
N GLY A 215 2.04 0.05 26.59
CA GLY A 215 2.26 -0.38 27.96
C GLY A 215 3.65 -0.07 28.51
N ASP A 216 4.06 -0.87 29.49
CA ASP A 216 5.31 -0.67 30.25
C ASP A 216 6.50 -1.37 29.59
N ASN A 217 6.56 -1.37 28.25
CA ASN A 217 7.67 -1.94 27.53
C ASN A 217 8.91 -1.06 27.64
N ASP A 218 10.07 -1.68 27.83
CA ASP A 218 11.36 -1.01 27.74
C ASP A 218 11.67 -0.74 26.24
N PRO A 219 11.76 0.52 25.79
CA PRO A 219 11.99 0.84 24.38
C PRO A 219 13.24 0.18 23.80
N ASP A 220 14.26 -0.07 24.64
CA ASP A 220 15.53 -0.65 24.21
C ASP A 220 15.47 -2.16 23.98
N LYS A 221 14.42 -2.81 24.49
CA LYS A 221 14.20 -4.26 24.37
C LYS A 221 13.11 -4.63 23.36
N ILE A 222 12.52 -3.66 22.67
CA ILE A 222 11.49 -3.94 21.68
C ILE A 222 12.12 -4.61 20.45
N PRO A 223 11.67 -5.84 20.07
CA PRO A 223 12.20 -6.55 18.91
C PRO A 223 12.06 -5.71 17.64
N GLY A 224 13.16 -5.55 16.89
CA GLY A 224 13.22 -4.73 15.67
C GLY A 224 13.49 -3.25 15.92
N GLY A 225 13.51 -2.79 17.19
CA GLY A 225 13.84 -1.41 17.53
C GLY A 225 15.27 -1.01 17.16
N ASP A 226 16.19 -1.97 17.16
CA ASP A 226 17.56 -1.81 16.67
C ASP A 226 17.58 -1.41 15.18
N CYS A 227 16.91 -2.19 14.30
CA CYS A 227 16.82 -1.88 12.87
C CYS A 227 16.22 -0.49 12.61
N VAL A 228 15.17 -0.12 13.35
CA VAL A 228 14.49 1.17 13.19
C VAL A 228 15.43 2.32 13.53
N ARG A 229 16.14 2.24 14.66
CA ARG A 229 17.10 3.29 15.09
C ARG A 229 18.31 3.39 14.16
N GLU A 230 18.85 2.26 13.70
CA GLU A 230 19.97 2.24 12.75
C GLU A 230 19.59 2.88 11.41
N ASN A 231 18.30 2.82 11.04
CA ASN A 231 17.76 3.50 9.85
C ASN A 231 17.31 4.95 10.13
N GLY A 232 17.60 5.52 11.31
CA GLY A 232 17.24 6.90 11.67
C GLY A 232 15.82 7.08 12.18
N GLY A 233 15.06 6.01 12.41
CA GLY A 233 13.72 6.05 12.97
C GLY A 233 13.71 6.05 14.51
N GLU A 234 12.51 6.11 15.08
CA GLU A 234 12.28 6.20 16.52
C GLU A 234 11.48 5.01 17.04
N VAL A 235 11.72 4.65 18.32
CA VAL A 235 10.93 3.66 19.06
C VAL A 235 10.20 4.38 20.19
N ARG A 236 8.87 4.33 20.18
CA ARG A 236 8.01 5.01 21.16
C ARG A 236 7.13 4.02 21.93
N VAL A 237 6.96 4.25 23.21
CA VAL A 237 6.03 3.50 24.06
C VAL A 237 4.86 4.42 24.40
N LEU A 238 3.64 3.96 24.10
CA LEU A 238 2.40 4.67 24.41
C LEU A 238 1.75 4.04 25.65
N SER A 239 1.16 4.87 26.50
CA SER A 239 0.46 4.41 27.70
C SER A 239 -0.80 3.62 27.34
N TYR A 240 -1.13 2.60 28.10
CA TYR A 240 -2.42 1.91 27.98
C TYR A 240 -3.56 2.79 28.51
N VAL A 241 -4.74 2.61 27.91
CA VAL A 241 -5.98 3.08 28.52
C VAL A 241 -6.34 2.12 29.66
N GLU A 242 -6.38 2.62 30.87
CA GLU A 242 -6.72 1.82 32.05
C GLU A 242 -8.16 1.26 31.98
N GLY A 243 -8.36 0.08 32.52
CA GLY A 243 -9.70 -0.48 32.80
C GLY A 243 -10.31 -1.33 31.67
N VAL A 244 -9.58 -1.65 30.58
CA VAL A 244 -10.10 -2.55 29.52
C VAL A 244 -9.02 -3.48 29.01
N SER A 245 -9.14 -4.78 29.30
CA SER A 245 -8.28 -5.81 28.70
C SER A 245 -9.08 -6.97 28.16
N THR A 246 -8.55 -7.64 27.11
CA THR A 246 -9.17 -8.86 26.56
C THR A 246 -9.34 -9.94 27.62
N THR A 247 -8.40 -10.04 28.58
CA THR A 247 -8.45 -11.02 29.67
C THR A 247 -9.61 -10.74 30.62
N GLU A 248 -9.85 -9.47 30.97
CA GLU A 248 -10.98 -9.05 31.83
C GLU A 248 -12.33 -9.29 31.12
N ILE A 249 -12.42 -9.01 29.80
CA ILE A 249 -13.62 -9.27 29.02
C ILE A 249 -13.96 -10.77 29.06
N ILE A 250 -12.98 -11.63 28.78
CA ILE A 250 -13.18 -13.10 28.82
C ILE A 250 -13.54 -13.56 30.25
N GLY A 251 -12.87 -13.03 31.27
CA GLY A 251 -13.18 -13.32 32.66
C GLY A 251 -14.62 -12.94 33.05
N THR A 252 -15.09 -11.77 32.60
CA THR A 252 -16.46 -11.32 32.81
C THR A 252 -17.50 -12.23 32.14
N ILE A 253 -17.22 -12.67 30.91
CA ILE A 253 -18.09 -13.58 30.18
C ILE A 253 -18.16 -14.95 30.87
N ARG A 254 -17.01 -15.51 31.27
CA ARG A 254 -16.93 -16.81 31.98
C ARG A 254 -17.53 -16.75 33.40
N GLY A 255 -17.49 -15.62 34.07
CA GLY A 255 -18.07 -15.44 35.40
C GLY A 255 -19.57 -15.18 35.42
N ARG A 256 -20.21 -15.01 34.29
CA ARG A 256 -21.68 -14.83 34.15
C ARG A 256 -22.42 -16.07 33.72
N THR A 257 -21.71 -17.20 33.53
CA THR A 257 -22.28 -18.54 33.29
C THR A 257 -22.27 -19.34 34.61
#